data_faa6f7d2f3c819fb80b5d598877b7ca4
#
_entry.id   faa6f7d2f3c819fb80b5d598877b7ca4
#
_cell.length_a   1.000
_cell.length_b   1.000
_cell.length_c   1.000
_cell.angle_alpha   90.00
_cell.angle_beta   90.00
_cell.angle_gamma   90.00
#
_symmetry.space_group_name_H-M   'P 1'
#
loop_
_entity.id
_entity.type
_entity.pdbx_description
1 polymer ?
#
loop_
_entity_poly.entity_id
_entity_poly.type
_entity_poly.pdbx_seq_one_letter_code
_entity_poly.pdbx_strand_id
1 'polypeptide(L)'
;FASKPNGKGIFDNNNRLDYHVSIKGGIDGTTGEEAHEPPLHVVGISVEMAPIAKVGGLGDVVTSLARATKEEGHTVEVILPKYDTLDYSAIEGFTEVTGFSWGMTYNRVYHGLVEGVDTYFIDPENGMFQVGMIYGTDYLEIPLTDAERFGFFSKAALEFLLQSKRNPDIIHCHDWQTAPCAKSYWEDYNAFGLSNPRVVFTIHNLNYGADLIKEAMTYSQASTTVSRTYREEIATHGSIADNLPKFHGVVNGIDPDIWDPANDDFLPRYYDETEVVAGKAAAREALCSYSNIPNKDQAPLVGIVTRLTSQKGVHLIRHGIMRALERGCQVILLGSAPDPEIQQDFDMMFHDLKNRYHDYMCFHLYYNEPLSHLIYAGADMILVPSMFEPCGLSQLIAMRYGTVPVVRRTGGLNDTVFDYDIDHGKAEWEGMKPNGFSFDGTDDSAIDYALDRAISLAYDKPSEFRALQANCMTQDWSWNRPALEYIEIYHAARKPY
;
A
#
# COMPACT_ATOMS: atom_id res chain seq x y z
N PHE A 1 -1.03 -20.60 22.71
CA PHE A 1 -1.05 -21.08 21.31
C PHE A 1 -1.83 -22.37 21.23
N ALA A 2 -3.04 -22.32 20.72
CA ALA A 2 -3.72 -23.52 20.26
C ALA A 2 -3.79 -23.42 18.74
N SER A 3 -2.95 -24.17 18.04
CA SER A 3 -3.07 -24.31 16.62
C SER A 3 -4.30 -25.19 16.32
N LYS A 4 -5.18 -24.69 15.49
CA LYS A 4 -6.30 -25.47 14.96
C LYS A 4 -5.89 -26.24 13.72
N PRO A 5 -6.65 -27.29 13.37
CA PRO A 5 -6.46 -28.03 12.14
C PRO A 5 -6.52 -27.18 10.85
N ASN A 6 -6.94 -25.93 10.91
CA ASN A 6 -7.09 -25.03 9.76
C ASN A 6 -6.16 -23.79 9.83
N GLY A 7 -5.13 -23.79 10.66
CA GLY A 7 -4.10 -22.74 10.65
C GLY A 7 -4.52 -21.33 11.11
N LYS A 8 -5.75 -21.12 11.56
CA LYS A 8 -6.19 -19.83 12.11
C LYS A 8 -5.76 -19.73 13.57
N GLY A 9 -4.84 -18.82 13.87
CA GLY A 9 -4.35 -18.54 15.24
C GLY A 9 -5.24 -17.51 15.96
N ILE A 10 -5.30 -17.60 17.29
CA ILE A 10 -5.92 -16.58 18.16
C ILE A 10 -4.84 -15.57 18.51
N PHE A 11 -5.11 -14.29 18.30
CA PHE A 11 -4.26 -13.19 18.72
C PHE A 11 -4.99 -12.38 19.79
N ASP A 12 -4.44 -12.36 21.00
CA ASP A 12 -4.84 -11.41 22.04
C ASP A 12 -4.01 -10.13 21.86
N ASN A 13 -4.70 -9.03 21.81
CA ASN A 13 -4.11 -7.76 21.50
C ASN A 13 -4.71 -6.72 22.47
N ASN A 14 -4.12 -6.46 23.60
CA ASN A 14 -4.53 -5.38 24.51
C ASN A 14 -4.84 -4.08 23.75
N ASN A 15 -6.12 -3.73 23.56
CA ASN A 15 -6.71 -2.68 22.71
C ASN A 15 -6.82 -2.99 21.21
N ARG A 16 -6.96 -4.25 20.81
CA ARG A 16 -7.14 -4.65 19.41
C ARG A 16 -8.43 -5.43 19.30
N LEU A 17 -9.00 -5.52 18.10
CA LEU A 17 -10.18 -6.35 17.86
C LEU A 17 -9.88 -7.78 18.33
N ASP A 18 -10.72 -8.29 19.24
CA ASP A 18 -10.65 -9.69 19.65
C ASP A 18 -11.17 -10.55 18.50
N TYR A 19 -10.27 -11.29 17.87
CA TYR A 19 -10.64 -12.24 16.84
C TYR A 19 -11.39 -13.41 17.47
N HIS A 20 -12.70 -13.49 17.26
CA HIS A 20 -13.47 -14.65 17.64
C HIS A 20 -13.11 -15.85 16.77
N VAL A 21 -12.20 -16.66 17.24
CA VAL A 21 -11.96 -17.96 16.63
C VAL A 21 -12.97 -18.94 17.21
N SER A 22 -13.96 -19.32 16.42
CA SER A 22 -14.86 -20.44 16.79
C SER A 22 -14.07 -21.73 16.89
N ILE A 23 -13.98 -22.31 18.09
CA ILE A 23 -13.34 -23.60 18.29
C ILE A 23 -14.33 -24.70 17.89
N LYS A 24 -14.08 -25.38 16.78
CA LYS A 24 -14.82 -26.62 16.47
C LYS A 24 -14.50 -27.68 17.50
N GLY A 25 -15.54 -28.20 18.15
CA GLY A 25 -15.47 -29.32 19.08
C GLY A 25 -15.55 -28.88 20.54
N GLY A 26 -16.74 -28.60 21.02
CA GLY A 26 -17.08 -28.71 22.43
C GLY A 26 -16.98 -30.19 22.85
N ILE A 27 -16.69 -30.41 24.14
CA ILE A 27 -16.52 -31.76 24.74
C ILE A 27 -17.80 -32.60 24.66
N ASP A 28 -18.91 -32.06 24.22
CA ASP A 28 -20.26 -32.61 24.19
C ASP A 28 -20.80 -33.00 22.80
N GLY A 29 -20.00 -32.92 21.75
CA GLY A 29 -20.37 -33.45 20.43
C GLY A 29 -21.54 -32.78 19.73
N THR A 30 -21.99 -31.61 20.18
CA THR A 30 -22.93 -30.79 19.42
C THR A 30 -22.18 -30.11 18.29
N THR A 31 -22.50 -30.47 17.05
CA THR A 31 -22.08 -29.76 15.85
C THR A 31 -22.72 -28.38 15.84
N GLY A 32 -22.06 -27.41 16.47
CA GLY A 32 -22.43 -26.00 16.28
C GLY A 32 -22.15 -25.66 14.84
N GLU A 33 -23.15 -25.32 14.05
CA GLU A 33 -22.98 -24.59 12.81
C GLU A 33 -22.16 -23.34 13.17
N GLU A 34 -20.99 -23.16 12.55
CA GLU A 34 -20.28 -21.88 12.64
C GLU A 34 -21.25 -20.82 12.13
N ALA A 35 -21.67 -19.92 12.99
CA ALA A 35 -22.45 -18.77 12.55
C ALA A 35 -21.53 -17.92 11.68
N HIS A 36 -21.53 -18.20 10.38
CA HIS A 36 -20.91 -17.28 9.41
C HIS A 36 -21.66 -15.97 9.48
N GLU A 37 -20.96 -14.89 9.75
CA GLU A 37 -21.57 -13.57 9.62
C GLU A 37 -22.07 -13.40 8.16
N PRO A 38 -23.24 -12.78 7.95
CA PRO A 38 -23.83 -12.71 6.61
C PRO A 38 -22.92 -11.91 5.66
N PRO A 39 -22.92 -12.24 4.36
CA PRO A 39 -22.24 -11.44 3.37
C PRO A 39 -22.66 -9.97 3.41
N LEU A 40 -21.71 -9.07 3.31
CA LEU A 40 -21.93 -7.62 3.28
C LEU A 40 -21.94 -7.12 1.83
N HIS A 41 -22.69 -6.04 1.60
CA HIS A 41 -22.55 -5.20 0.42
C HIS A 41 -21.71 -3.97 0.79
N VAL A 42 -20.49 -3.89 0.26
CA VAL A 42 -19.53 -2.83 0.53
C VAL A 42 -19.37 -1.95 -0.72
N VAL A 43 -19.49 -0.65 -0.56
CA VAL A 43 -19.23 0.32 -1.62
C VAL A 43 -18.03 1.17 -1.22
N GLY A 44 -16.92 1.01 -1.95
CA GLY A 44 -15.74 1.86 -1.85
C GLY A 44 -15.93 3.17 -2.62
N ILE A 45 -15.62 4.30 -2.03
CA ILE A 45 -15.57 5.59 -2.70
C ILE A 45 -14.14 6.09 -2.65
N SER A 46 -13.51 6.24 -3.83
CA SER A 46 -12.11 6.62 -3.95
C SER A 46 -11.89 7.53 -5.16
N VAL A 47 -10.74 8.18 -5.20
CA VAL A 47 -10.29 8.98 -6.36
C VAL A 47 -9.16 8.28 -7.13
N GLU A 48 -8.61 7.21 -6.57
CA GLU A 48 -7.64 6.34 -7.26
C GLU A 48 -8.10 4.88 -7.21
N MET A 49 -7.75 4.13 -8.25
CA MET A 49 -7.90 2.67 -8.33
C MET A 49 -6.89 2.14 -9.36
N ALA A 50 -6.00 1.25 -8.96
CA ALA A 50 -5.06 0.61 -9.87
C ALA A 50 -5.79 -0.44 -10.75
N PRO A 51 -5.34 -0.68 -12.00
CA PRO A 51 -4.26 0.04 -12.70
C PRO A 51 -4.74 1.32 -13.41
N ILE A 52 -6.03 1.62 -13.43
CA ILE A 52 -6.71 2.56 -14.33
C ILE A 52 -6.53 4.04 -13.95
N ALA A 53 -6.37 4.34 -12.67
CA ALA A 53 -6.21 5.69 -12.12
C ALA A 53 -5.32 5.63 -10.89
N LYS A 54 -4.00 5.78 -11.06
CA LYS A 54 -3.04 5.59 -9.99
C LYS A 54 -1.97 6.69 -9.98
N VAL A 55 -1.74 7.27 -8.81
CA VAL A 55 -0.62 8.18 -8.53
C VAL A 55 0.27 7.61 -7.42
N GLY A 56 -0.32 6.90 -6.47
CA GLY A 56 0.39 6.34 -5.32
C GLY A 56 -0.19 5.02 -4.82
N GLY A 57 0.20 4.63 -3.62
CA GLY A 57 -0.26 3.38 -3.00
C GLY A 57 -1.76 3.33 -2.68
N LEU A 58 -2.47 4.47 -2.71
CA LEU A 58 -3.92 4.52 -2.52
C LEU A 58 -4.64 3.66 -3.56
N GLY A 59 -4.28 3.81 -4.85
CA GLY A 59 -4.89 3.03 -5.92
C GLY A 59 -4.69 1.52 -5.74
N ASP A 60 -3.48 1.09 -5.35
CA ASP A 60 -3.19 -0.33 -5.09
C ASP A 60 -4.06 -0.88 -3.96
N VAL A 61 -4.16 -0.14 -2.85
CA VAL A 61 -4.96 -0.56 -1.69
C VAL A 61 -6.44 -0.68 -2.04
N VAL A 62 -7.00 0.28 -2.76
CA VAL A 62 -8.42 0.28 -3.14
C VAL A 62 -8.75 -0.96 -3.98
N THR A 63 -7.95 -1.25 -5.00
CA THR A 63 -8.17 -2.41 -5.87
C THR A 63 -7.99 -3.72 -5.11
N SER A 64 -6.88 -3.87 -4.41
CA SER A 64 -6.56 -5.14 -3.75
C SER A 64 -7.48 -5.46 -2.59
N LEU A 65 -7.87 -4.44 -1.79
CA LEU A 65 -8.86 -4.63 -0.72
C LEU A 65 -10.24 -5.00 -1.29
N ALA A 66 -10.67 -4.36 -2.38
CA ALA A 66 -11.95 -4.68 -3.01
C ALA A 66 -11.98 -6.12 -3.54
N ARG A 67 -10.90 -6.55 -4.23
CA ARG A 67 -10.75 -7.93 -4.71
C ARG A 67 -10.77 -8.93 -3.57
N ALA A 68 -9.91 -8.74 -2.57
CA ALA A 68 -9.78 -9.66 -1.46
C ALA A 68 -11.06 -9.75 -0.61
N THR A 69 -11.77 -8.63 -0.42
CA THR A 69 -13.08 -8.64 0.24
C THR A 69 -14.13 -9.40 -0.58
N LYS A 70 -14.09 -9.29 -1.91
CA LYS A 70 -14.97 -10.04 -2.82
C LYS A 70 -14.65 -11.54 -2.81
N GLU A 71 -13.38 -11.92 -2.75
CA GLU A 71 -12.93 -13.31 -2.64
C GLU A 71 -13.39 -13.99 -1.35
N GLU A 72 -13.53 -13.24 -0.26
CA GLU A 72 -14.11 -13.71 1.01
C GLU A 72 -15.65 -13.82 0.96
N GLY A 73 -16.28 -13.60 -0.19
CA GLY A 73 -17.71 -13.85 -0.42
C GLY A 73 -18.62 -12.65 -0.23
N HIS A 74 -18.08 -11.44 -0.12
CA HIS A 74 -18.85 -10.20 0.00
C HIS A 74 -19.15 -9.59 -1.39
N THR A 75 -20.19 -8.77 -1.49
CA THR A 75 -20.46 -7.97 -2.68
C THR A 75 -19.69 -6.66 -2.56
N VAL A 76 -18.85 -6.34 -3.53
CA VAL A 76 -18.03 -5.13 -3.51
C VAL A 76 -18.21 -4.35 -4.80
N GLU A 77 -18.51 -3.06 -4.67
CA GLU A 77 -18.54 -2.07 -5.74
C GLU A 77 -17.59 -0.93 -5.41
N VAL A 78 -16.99 -0.30 -6.42
CA VAL A 78 -16.16 0.91 -6.26
C VAL A 78 -16.72 2.04 -7.10
N ILE A 79 -16.74 3.26 -6.55
CA ILE A 79 -17.15 4.48 -7.25
C ILE A 79 -15.94 5.39 -7.41
N LEU A 80 -15.68 5.83 -8.64
CA LEU A 80 -14.57 6.70 -9.03
C LEU A 80 -15.04 7.91 -9.84
N PRO A 81 -14.30 9.03 -9.86
CA PRO A 81 -14.45 10.03 -10.91
C PRO A 81 -14.04 9.44 -12.25
N LYS A 82 -14.75 9.81 -13.33
CA LYS A 82 -14.34 9.48 -14.69
C LYS A 82 -13.34 10.52 -15.20
N TYR A 83 -12.08 10.21 -15.07
CA TYR A 83 -10.99 11.04 -15.62
C TYR A 83 -10.84 10.81 -17.13
N ASP A 84 -10.32 11.84 -17.83
CA ASP A 84 -9.89 11.71 -19.23
C ASP A 84 -8.60 10.89 -19.38
N THR A 85 -7.86 10.68 -18.28
CA THR A 85 -6.61 9.92 -18.22
C THR A 85 -6.78 8.46 -17.83
N LEU A 86 -8.02 7.94 -17.74
CA LEU A 86 -8.25 6.53 -17.41
C LEU A 86 -7.62 5.59 -18.45
N ASP A 87 -6.99 4.52 -17.98
CA ASP A 87 -6.60 3.42 -18.86
C ASP A 87 -7.81 2.53 -19.17
N TYR A 88 -8.49 2.85 -20.24
CA TYR A 88 -9.67 2.10 -20.69
C TYR A 88 -9.34 0.67 -21.12
N SER A 89 -8.08 0.34 -21.44
CA SER A 89 -7.69 -1.00 -21.85
C SER A 89 -7.76 -2.01 -20.69
N ALA A 90 -7.68 -1.52 -19.46
CA ALA A 90 -7.79 -2.29 -18.23
C ALA A 90 -9.21 -2.30 -17.63
N ILE A 91 -10.24 -1.85 -18.39
CA ILE A 91 -11.64 -1.85 -17.94
C ILE A 91 -12.47 -2.76 -18.85
N GLU A 92 -12.93 -3.88 -18.32
CA GLU A 92 -13.77 -4.79 -19.07
C GLU A 92 -15.21 -4.30 -19.12
N GLY A 93 -15.84 -4.34 -20.33
CA GLY A 93 -17.25 -4.03 -20.49
C GLY A 93 -17.65 -2.58 -20.21
N PHE A 94 -16.72 -1.62 -20.36
CA PHE A 94 -16.98 -0.21 -20.09
C PHE A 94 -18.13 0.34 -20.93
N THR A 95 -19.22 0.79 -20.27
CA THR A 95 -20.41 1.32 -20.93
C THR A 95 -21.13 2.33 -20.05
N GLU A 96 -21.83 3.28 -20.68
CA GLU A 96 -22.75 4.18 -19.98
C GLU A 96 -24.00 3.40 -19.54
N VAL A 97 -24.34 3.45 -18.26
CA VAL A 97 -25.46 2.67 -17.70
C VAL A 97 -26.60 3.54 -17.22
N THR A 98 -26.35 4.77 -16.79
CA THR A 98 -27.36 5.71 -16.30
C THR A 98 -26.82 7.13 -16.21
N GLY A 99 -27.63 8.04 -15.68
CA GLY A 99 -27.20 9.38 -15.33
C GLY A 99 -28.20 10.01 -14.35
N PHE A 100 -27.77 11.06 -13.66
CA PHE A 100 -28.58 11.78 -12.68
C PHE A 100 -28.22 13.26 -12.65
N SER A 101 -29.17 14.09 -12.25
CA SER A 101 -28.94 15.53 -12.06
C SER A 101 -28.63 15.83 -10.60
N TRP A 102 -27.47 16.46 -10.37
CA TRP A 102 -27.07 16.92 -9.05
C TRP A 102 -25.97 18.02 -9.15
N GLY A 103 -25.92 18.93 -8.18
CA GLY A 103 -24.90 19.97 -8.17
C GLY A 103 -25.01 20.92 -9.37
N MET A 104 -26.22 21.20 -9.87
CA MET A 104 -26.53 22.03 -11.04
C MET A 104 -25.94 21.49 -12.34
N THR A 105 -25.55 20.24 -12.39
CA THR A 105 -25.04 19.57 -13.60
C THR A 105 -25.66 18.18 -13.77
N TYR A 106 -25.64 17.68 -14.98
CA TYR A 106 -25.95 16.28 -15.26
C TYR A 106 -24.68 15.44 -15.10
N ASN A 107 -24.82 14.31 -14.44
CA ASN A 107 -23.71 13.38 -14.20
C ASN A 107 -24.01 12.07 -14.92
N ARG A 108 -23.22 11.73 -15.92
CA ARG A 108 -23.27 10.42 -16.57
C ARG A 108 -22.59 9.40 -15.67
N VAL A 109 -23.09 8.19 -15.69
CA VAL A 109 -22.50 7.08 -14.93
C VAL A 109 -22.15 5.96 -15.89
N TYR A 110 -20.90 5.58 -15.86
CA TYR A 110 -20.40 4.43 -16.61
C TYR A 110 -20.13 3.28 -15.63
N HIS A 111 -20.19 2.06 -16.13
CA HIS A 111 -19.84 0.85 -15.42
C HIS A 111 -18.86 0.03 -16.22
N GLY A 112 -17.97 -0.67 -15.52
CA GLY A 112 -17.07 -1.68 -16.07
C GLY A 112 -16.43 -2.49 -14.94
N LEU A 113 -15.77 -3.58 -15.29
CA LEU A 113 -15.02 -4.39 -14.36
C LEU A 113 -13.55 -3.94 -14.38
N VAL A 114 -13.01 -3.64 -13.21
CA VAL A 114 -11.58 -3.37 -13.01
C VAL A 114 -11.04 -4.45 -12.11
N GLU A 115 -10.12 -5.26 -12.61
CA GLU A 115 -9.59 -6.42 -11.88
C GLU A 115 -10.72 -7.30 -11.28
N GLY A 116 -11.80 -7.49 -12.05
CA GLY A 116 -12.97 -8.26 -11.63
C GLY A 116 -13.90 -7.56 -10.62
N VAL A 117 -13.63 -6.32 -10.24
CA VAL A 117 -14.46 -5.52 -9.31
C VAL A 117 -15.43 -4.64 -10.08
N ASP A 118 -16.72 -4.67 -9.71
CA ASP A 118 -17.74 -3.79 -10.26
C ASP A 118 -17.41 -2.33 -9.95
N THR A 119 -17.13 -1.53 -10.98
CA THR A 119 -16.66 -0.16 -10.83
C THR A 119 -17.57 0.81 -11.56
N TYR A 120 -18.00 1.85 -10.87
CA TYR A 120 -18.85 2.92 -11.39
C TYR A 120 -18.05 4.22 -11.52
N PHE A 121 -18.19 4.88 -12.66
CA PHE A 121 -17.47 6.10 -12.97
C PHE A 121 -18.45 7.25 -13.12
N ILE A 122 -18.28 8.31 -12.31
CA ILE A 122 -19.13 9.50 -12.36
C ILE A 122 -18.45 10.56 -13.25
N ASP A 123 -19.15 11.00 -14.29
CA ASP A 123 -18.71 11.97 -15.29
C ASP A 123 -19.65 13.21 -15.30
N PRO A 124 -19.34 14.25 -14.51
CA PRO A 124 -20.09 15.49 -14.53
C PRO A 124 -19.88 16.24 -15.85
N GLU A 125 -20.97 16.68 -16.52
CA GLU A 125 -20.89 17.41 -17.80
C GLU A 125 -20.19 18.78 -17.72
N ASN A 126 -19.89 19.26 -16.50
CA ASN A 126 -19.12 20.50 -16.31
C ASN A 126 -17.59 20.32 -16.52
N GLY A 127 -17.12 19.11 -16.84
CA GLY A 127 -15.75 18.84 -17.23
C GLY A 127 -14.71 18.87 -16.10
N MET A 128 -15.12 18.90 -14.84
CA MET A 128 -14.17 19.07 -13.69
C MET A 128 -13.17 17.90 -13.51
N PHE A 129 -13.38 16.77 -14.16
CA PHE A 129 -12.44 15.63 -14.17
C PHE A 129 -11.77 15.40 -15.52
N GLN A 130 -11.95 16.34 -16.48
CA GLN A 130 -11.35 16.30 -17.81
C GLN A 130 -10.16 17.26 -17.88
N VAL A 131 -9.13 17.02 -17.04
CA VAL A 131 -8.03 17.97 -16.80
C VAL A 131 -6.64 17.38 -17.06
N GLY A 132 -6.56 16.19 -17.64
CA GLY A 132 -5.30 15.53 -17.98
C GLY A 132 -4.54 14.95 -16.80
N MET A 133 -5.09 15.01 -15.58
CA MET A 133 -4.44 14.51 -14.35
C MET A 133 -5.47 14.23 -13.25
N ILE A 134 -5.08 13.39 -12.30
CA ILE A 134 -5.92 13.09 -11.13
C ILE A 134 -5.86 14.27 -10.14
N TYR A 135 -4.68 14.77 -9.83
CA TYR A 135 -4.44 15.88 -8.90
C TYR A 135 -3.94 17.11 -9.64
N GLY A 136 -4.38 18.29 -9.16
CA GLY A 136 -4.04 19.58 -9.74
C GLY A 136 -5.14 20.14 -10.64
N THR A 137 -5.20 21.45 -10.73
CA THR A 137 -6.24 22.19 -11.46
C THR A 137 -5.68 23.34 -12.30
N ASP A 138 -4.36 23.41 -12.44
CA ASP A 138 -3.65 24.54 -13.05
C ASP A 138 -4.04 24.78 -14.53
N TYR A 139 -4.67 23.81 -15.16
CA TYR A 139 -5.09 23.88 -16.57
C TYR A 139 -6.59 24.08 -16.77
N LEU A 140 -7.37 24.20 -15.67
CA LEU A 140 -8.79 24.47 -15.79
C LEU A 140 -9.04 25.96 -16.12
N GLU A 141 -9.88 26.22 -17.12
CA GLU A 141 -10.40 27.56 -17.38
C GLU A 141 -11.28 28.10 -16.22
N ILE A 142 -11.79 27.19 -15.37
CA ILE A 142 -12.54 27.50 -14.17
C ILE A 142 -11.62 27.20 -12.96
N PRO A 143 -11.37 28.16 -12.07
CA PRO A 143 -10.49 27.98 -10.93
C PRO A 143 -11.17 27.12 -9.86
N LEU A 144 -11.15 25.79 -10.01
CA LEU A 144 -11.59 24.84 -8.99
C LEU A 144 -10.36 24.24 -8.32
N THR A 145 -10.37 24.16 -7.01
CA THR A 145 -9.37 23.44 -6.23
C THR A 145 -9.67 21.92 -6.22
N ASP A 146 -8.67 21.10 -5.95
CA ASP A 146 -8.88 19.67 -5.73
C ASP A 146 -9.90 19.38 -4.62
N ALA A 147 -9.92 20.19 -3.56
CA ALA A 147 -10.90 20.05 -2.48
C ALA A 147 -12.35 20.29 -2.98
N GLU A 148 -12.55 21.25 -3.88
CA GLU A 148 -13.88 21.50 -4.46
C GLU A 148 -14.30 20.41 -5.42
N ARG A 149 -13.39 19.92 -6.28
CA ARG A 149 -13.66 18.82 -7.22
C ARG A 149 -14.03 17.53 -6.48
N PHE A 150 -13.20 17.14 -5.52
CA PHE A 150 -13.40 15.92 -4.75
C PHE A 150 -14.55 16.04 -3.73
N GLY A 151 -14.79 17.26 -3.20
CA GLY A 151 -15.99 17.54 -2.41
C GLY A 151 -17.28 17.37 -3.23
N PHE A 152 -17.29 17.81 -4.49
CA PHE A 152 -18.38 17.56 -5.41
C PHE A 152 -18.54 16.04 -5.66
N PHE A 153 -17.47 15.35 -6.02
CA PHE A 153 -17.49 13.91 -6.28
C PHE A 153 -18.02 13.13 -5.09
N SER A 154 -17.57 13.42 -3.89
CA SER A 154 -18.00 12.77 -2.66
C SER A 154 -19.53 12.80 -2.48
N LYS A 155 -20.14 13.95 -2.73
CA LYS A 155 -21.60 14.10 -2.66
C LYS A 155 -22.31 13.47 -3.85
N ALA A 156 -21.74 13.58 -5.06
CA ALA A 156 -22.30 12.96 -6.26
C ALA A 156 -22.32 11.43 -6.14
N ALA A 157 -21.33 10.83 -5.48
CA ALA A 157 -21.32 9.39 -5.21
C ALA A 157 -22.46 8.96 -4.29
N LEU A 158 -22.74 9.73 -3.24
CA LEU A 158 -23.89 9.48 -2.36
C LEU A 158 -25.24 9.67 -3.08
N GLU A 159 -25.35 10.70 -3.91
CA GLU A 159 -26.53 10.95 -4.72
C GLU A 159 -26.77 9.82 -5.72
N PHE A 160 -25.70 9.29 -6.35
CA PHE A 160 -25.80 8.13 -7.23
C PHE A 160 -26.33 6.90 -6.47
N LEU A 161 -25.83 6.62 -5.28
CA LEU A 161 -26.35 5.52 -4.45
C LEU A 161 -27.85 5.69 -4.15
N LEU A 162 -28.27 6.90 -3.77
CA LEU A 162 -29.67 7.21 -3.47
C LEU A 162 -30.56 7.04 -4.71
N GLN A 163 -30.22 7.68 -5.83
CA GLN A 163 -31.05 7.67 -7.04
C GLN A 163 -31.09 6.31 -7.72
N SER A 164 -30.00 5.55 -7.66
CA SER A 164 -29.95 4.17 -8.17
C SER A 164 -30.56 3.14 -7.22
N LYS A 165 -31.07 3.58 -6.05
CA LYS A 165 -31.66 2.72 -5.00
C LYS A 165 -30.67 1.68 -4.45
N ARG A 166 -29.38 1.94 -4.53
CA ARG A 166 -28.38 1.16 -3.85
C ARG A 166 -28.37 1.53 -2.37
N ASN A 167 -28.41 0.53 -1.53
CA ASN A 167 -28.45 0.73 -0.07
C ASN A 167 -27.47 -0.26 0.59
N PRO A 168 -26.14 -0.08 0.38
CA PRO A 168 -25.13 -1.01 0.83
C PRO A 168 -25.11 -1.13 2.36
N ASP A 169 -24.38 -2.10 2.86
CA ASP A 169 -24.11 -2.25 4.28
C ASP A 169 -23.02 -1.30 4.77
N ILE A 170 -22.01 -1.10 3.94
CA ILE A 170 -20.86 -0.24 4.24
C ILE A 170 -20.62 0.73 3.08
N ILE A 171 -20.38 1.98 3.42
CA ILE A 171 -19.71 2.97 2.57
C ILE A 171 -18.31 3.13 3.12
N HIS A 172 -17.30 2.74 2.34
CA HIS A 172 -15.90 2.87 2.71
C HIS A 172 -15.23 4.02 1.94
N CYS A 173 -14.89 5.09 2.64
CA CYS A 173 -14.26 6.28 2.08
C CYS A 173 -12.75 6.24 2.31
N HIS A 174 -11.98 6.65 1.29
CA HIS A 174 -10.53 6.58 1.29
C HIS A 174 -9.90 7.96 1.21
N ASP A 175 -9.18 8.33 2.27
CA ASP A 175 -8.37 9.54 2.42
C ASP A 175 -9.15 10.87 2.35
N TRP A 176 -8.46 12.00 2.44
CA TRP A 176 -9.06 13.34 2.54
C TRP A 176 -9.97 13.69 1.35
N GLN A 177 -9.69 13.15 0.18
CA GLN A 177 -10.46 13.42 -1.05
C GLN A 177 -11.91 12.97 -0.93
N THR A 178 -12.18 11.88 -0.22
CA THR A 178 -13.52 11.33 -0.03
C THR A 178 -14.06 11.53 1.39
N ALA A 179 -13.30 12.20 2.24
CA ALA A 179 -13.69 12.56 3.61
C ALA A 179 -15.06 13.27 3.70
N PRO A 180 -15.45 14.18 2.76
CA PRO A 180 -16.77 14.82 2.80
C PRO A 180 -17.95 13.86 2.72
N CYS A 181 -17.77 12.62 2.24
CA CYS A 181 -18.83 11.61 2.21
C CYS A 181 -19.38 11.34 3.61
N ALA A 182 -18.51 11.20 4.61
CA ALA A 182 -18.91 10.77 5.95
C ALA A 182 -19.94 11.74 6.59
N LYS A 183 -19.64 13.02 6.57
CA LYS A 183 -20.57 14.04 7.09
C LYS A 183 -21.82 14.16 6.25
N SER A 184 -21.67 14.31 4.92
CA SER A 184 -22.82 14.46 4.03
C SER A 184 -23.77 13.27 4.11
N TYR A 185 -23.26 12.06 4.28
CA TYR A 185 -24.09 10.88 4.47
C TYR A 185 -25.06 11.07 5.65
N TRP A 186 -24.60 11.49 6.81
CA TRP A 186 -25.43 11.64 7.99
C TRP A 186 -26.34 12.87 7.95
N GLU A 187 -25.86 14.00 7.45
CA GLU A 187 -26.60 15.25 7.44
C GLU A 187 -27.60 15.34 6.27
N ASP A 188 -27.24 14.80 5.10
CA ASP A 188 -27.99 15.03 3.87
C ASP A 188 -28.70 13.78 3.31
N TYR A 189 -28.21 12.54 3.57
CA TYR A 189 -28.67 11.34 2.85
C TYR A 189 -29.33 10.26 3.72
N ASN A 190 -28.85 10.08 4.95
CA ASN A 190 -29.37 9.01 5.82
C ASN A 190 -30.87 9.12 6.05
N ALA A 191 -31.37 10.33 6.35
CA ALA A 191 -32.79 10.58 6.58
C ALA A 191 -33.65 10.53 5.30
N PHE A 192 -33.03 10.60 4.11
CA PHE A 192 -33.75 10.70 2.83
C PHE A 192 -33.78 9.40 2.01
N GLY A 193 -33.44 8.28 2.63
CA GLY A 193 -33.61 6.96 2.00
C GLY A 193 -32.34 6.10 1.88
N LEU A 194 -31.15 6.66 2.14
CA LEU A 194 -29.91 5.89 2.25
C LEU A 194 -29.67 5.50 3.72
N SER A 195 -30.57 4.72 4.31
CA SER A 195 -30.66 4.52 5.77
C SER A 195 -29.86 3.33 6.31
N ASN A 196 -29.47 2.37 5.45
CA ASN A 196 -28.79 1.15 5.87
C ASN A 196 -27.28 1.32 6.12
N PRO A 197 -26.53 2.08 5.30
CA PRO A 197 -25.07 2.10 5.39
C PRO A 197 -24.52 2.51 6.75
N ARG A 198 -23.32 1.98 7.03
CA ARG A 198 -22.40 2.53 8.02
C ARG A 198 -21.16 3.01 7.31
N VAL A 199 -20.58 4.10 7.78
CA VAL A 199 -19.40 4.72 7.14
C VAL A 199 -18.14 4.22 7.82
N VAL A 200 -17.23 3.68 7.02
CA VAL A 200 -15.85 3.39 7.41
C VAL A 200 -14.93 4.35 6.64
N PHE A 201 -13.90 4.85 7.30
CA PHE A 201 -13.00 5.85 6.72
C PHE A 201 -11.55 5.43 6.91
N THR A 202 -10.77 5.35 5.82
CA THR A 202 -9.34 5.01 5.86
C THR A 202 -8.47 6.22 5.57
N ILE A 203 -7.49 6.48 6.47
CA ILE A 203 -6.44 7.47 6.31
C ILE A 203 -5.22 6.78 5.71
N HIS A 204 -4.85 7.15 4.48
CA HIS A 204 -3.63 6.66 3.83
C HIS A 204 -2.42 7.54 4.13
N ASN A 205 -2.64 8.86 4.21
CA ASN A 205 -1.59 9.81 4.54
C ASN A 205 -2.17 11.09 5.16
N LEU A 206 -1.79 11.39 6.40
CA LEU A 206 -2.31 12.55 7.15
C LEU A 206 -1.72 13.90 6.73
N ASN A 207 -0.79 13.94 5.78
CA ASN A 207 -0.13 15.18 5.37
C ASN A 207 -1.05 16.20 4.69
N TYR A 208 -2.22 15.78 4.22
CA TYR A 208 -3.16 16.62 3.50
C TYR A 208 -4.55 16.54 4.13
N GLY A 209 -5.31 17.63 4.05
CA GLY A 209 -6.73 17.63 4.39
C GLY A 209 -7.06 17.35 5.86
N ALA A 210 -6.20 17.72 6.81
CA ALA A 210 -6.34 17.41 8.24
C ALA A 210 -7.70 17.75 8.85
N ASP A 211 -8.31 18.86 8.45
CA ASP A 211 -9.65 19.27 8.93
C ASP A 211 -10.75 18.38 8.35
N LEU A 212 -10.66 18.04 7.08
CA LEU A 212 -11.60 17.10 6.42
C LEU A 212 -11.50 15.70 7.04
N ILE A 213 -10.28 15.23 7.32
CA ILE A 213 -10.03 13.96 8.00
C ILE A 213 -10.64 13.96 9.40
N LYS A 214 -10.46 15.03 10.18
CA LYS A 214 -11.07 15.18 11.50
C LYS A 214 -12.61 15.06 11.43
N GLU A 215 -13.21 15.75 10.47
CA GLU A 215 -14.64 15.70 10.26
C GLU A 215 -15.10 14.29 9.84
N ALA A 216 -14.42 13.67 8.89
CA ALA A 216 -14.74 12.30 8.45
C ALA A 216 -14.64 11.29 9.60
N MET A 217 -13.58 11.35 10.40
CA MET A 217 -13.45 10.49 11.58
C MET A 217 -14.61 10.69 12.57
N THR A 218 -15.04 11.93 12.77
CA THR A 218 -16.16 12.22 13.69
C THR A 218 -17.44 11.55 13.24
N TYR A 219 -17.74 11.56 11.96
CA TYR A 219 -18.97 11.03 11.37
C TYR A 219 -18.90 9.54 10.96
N SER A 220 -17.73 8.91 11.00
CA SER A 220 -17.57 7.48 10.69
C SER A 220 -17.85 6.60 11.90
N GLN A 221 -18.38 5.40 11.71
CA GLN A 221 -18.54 4.39 12.75
C GLN A 221 -17.20 3.78 13.13
N ALA A 222 -16.36 3.54 12.16
CA ALA A 222 -14.98 3.11 12.37
C ALA A 222 -14.06 3.89 11.44
N SER A 223 -12.82 4.10 11.87
CA SER A 223 -11.77 4.69 11.06
C SER A 223 -10.54 3.81 11.11
N THR A 224 -9.81 3.77 10.01
CA THR A 224 -8.60 2.97 9.91
C THR A 224 -7.43 3.79 9.37
N THR A 225 -6.23 3.27 9.56
CA THR A 225 -5.05 3.67 8.82
C THR A 225 -4.22 2.43 8.46
N VAL A 226 -3.22 2.62 7.65
CA VAL A 226 -2.56 1.58 6.85
C VAL A 226 -1.42 0.84 7.56
N SER A 227 -1.23 1.08 8.87
CA SER A 227 -0.37 0.27 9.74
C SER A 227 -0.61 0.56 11.22
N ARG A 228 -0.17 -0.34 12.09
CA ARG A 228 -0.36 -0.21 13.55
C ARG A 228 0.54 0.86 14.14
N THR A 229 1.82 0.85 13.78
CA THR A 229 2.77 1.88 14.23
C THR A 229 2.38 3.27 13.71
N TYR A 230 1.94 3.39 12.47
CA TYR A 230 1.48 4.70 11.96
C TYR A 230 0.25 5.21 12.72
N ARG A 231 -0.69 4.34 13.08
CA ARG A 231 -1.78 4.70 13.98
C ARG A 231 -1.28 5.30 15.29
N GLU A 232 -0.25 4.73 15.89
CA GLU A 232 0.35 5.22 17.13
C GLU A 232 1.10 6.55 16.92
N GLU A 233 1.85 6.67 15.85
CA GLU A 233 2.59 7.90 15.49
C GLU A 233 1.66 9.11 15.32
N ILE A 234 0.47 8.92 14.74
CA ILE A 234 -0.49 10.01 14.50
C ILE A 234 -1.56 10.15 15.59
N ALA A 235 -1.57 9.29 16.60
CA ALA A 235 -2.62 9.23 17.64
C ALA A 235 -2.82 10.56 18.39
N THR A 236 -1.75 11.33 18.59
CA THR A 236 -1.79 12.63 19.29
C THR A 236 -2.12 13.80 18.39
N HIS A 237 -2.22 13.59 17.07
CA HIS A 237 -2.59 14.66 16.15
C HIS A 237 -4.01 15.17 16.42
N GLY A 238 -4.22 16.47 16.38
CA GLY A 238 -5.50 17.11 16.72
C GLY A 238 -6.71 16.67 15.87
N SER A 239 -6.46 16.07 14.70
CA SER A 239 -7.51 15.48 13.86
C SER A 239 -7.91 14.06 14.32
N ILE A 240 -7.05 13.37 15.07
CA ILE A 240 -7.17 11.95 15.41
C ILE A 240 -7.57 11.73 16.87
N ALA A 241 -6.99 12.49 17.79
CA ALA A 241 -7.01 12.25 19.23
C ALA A 241 -8.42 12.02 19.83
N ASP A 242 -9.43 12.74 19.34
CA ASP A 242 -10.82 12.62 19.84
C ASP A 242 -11.53 11.33 19.38
N ASN A 243 -10.96 10.61 18.40
CA ASN A 243 -11.58 9.46 17.73
C ASN A 243 -10.81 8.13 17.93
N LEU A 244 -9.81 8.09 18.81
CA LEU A 244 -8.96 6.92 19.06
C LEU A 244 -9.72 5.62 19.35
N PRO A 245 -10.85 5.59 20.10
CA PRO A 245 -11.56 4.35 20.42
C PRO A 245 -12.11 3.60 19.19
N LYS A 246 -12.31 4.28 18.08
CA LYS A 246 -12.81 3.71 16.83
C LYS A 246 -11.78 3.76 15.70
N PHE A 247 -10.51 3.99 16.02
CA PHE A 247 -9.42 4.12 15.07
C PHE A 247 -8.49 2.90 15.12
N HIS A 248 -8.36 2.21 14.01
CA HIS A 248 -7.63 0.95 13.88
C HIS A 248 -6.46 1.09 12.91
N GLY A 249 -5.37 0.36 13.16
CA GLY A 249 -4.25 0.25 12.24
C GLY A 249 -4.26 -1.12 11.57
N VAL A 250 -4.49 -1.18 10.27
CA VAL A 250 -4.46 -2.41 9.46
C VAL A 250 -3.28 -2.32 8.50
N VAL A 251 -2.36 -3.27 8.57
CA VAL A 251 -1.20 -3.30 7.67
C VAL A 251 -1.66 -3.72 6.28
N ASN A 252 -1.33 -2.94 5.24
CA ASN A 252 -1.67 -3.29 3.86
C ASN A 252 -0.92 -4.53 3.38
N GLY A 253 -1.53 -5.27 2.45
CA GLY A 253 -0.87 -6.32 1.70
C GLY A 253 -0.33 -5.84 0.34
N ILE A 254 0.31 -6.76 -0.37
CA ILE A 254 0.67 -6.63 -1.79
C ILE A 254 -0.20 -7.57 -2.63
N ASP A 255 -0.39 -7.23 -3.90
CA ASP A 255 -1.13 -8.08 -4.84
C ASP A 255 -0.21 -9.21 -5.35
N PRO A 256 -0.53 -10.48 -5.05
CA PRO A 256 0.28 -11.61 -5.49
C PRO A 256 0.17 -11.90 -6.99
N ASP A 257 -0.82 -11.37 -7.70
CA ASP A 257 -0.93 -11.52 -9.15
C ASP A 257 0.04 -10.58 -9.89
N ILE A 258 0.39 -9.45 -9.25
CA ILE A 258 1.35 -8.49 -9.80
C ILE A 258 2.78 -8.80 -9.32
N TRP A 259 2.92 -9.12 -8.02
CA TRP A 259 4.21 -9.27 -7.35
C TRP A 259 4.47 -10.74 -6.97
N ASP A 260 4.72 -11.58 -7.99
CA ASP A 260 5.06 -13.00 -7.80
C ASP A 260 6.21 -13.45 -8.70
N PRO A 261 7.43 -13.66 -8.15
CA PRO A 261 8.56 -14.11 -8.95
C PRO A 261 8.37 -15.47 -9.63
N ALA A 262 7.38 -16.25 -9.20
CA ALA A 262 7.02 -17.52 -9.86
C ALA A 262 6.19 -17.33 -11.14
N ASN A 263 5.66 -16.11 -11.37
CA ASN A 263 4.80 -15.81 -12.53
C ASN A 263 4.98 -14.37 -13.05
N ASP A 264 6.18 -13.81 -12.94
CA ASP A 264 6.48 -12.43 -13.32
C ASP A 264 7.13 -12.36 -14.71
N ASP A 265 6.40 -11.91 -15.71
CA ASP A 265 6.84 -11.80 -17.10
C ASP A 265 7.98 -10.78 -17.34
N PHE A 266 8.26 -9.91 -16.37
CA PHE A 266 9.40 -8.99 -16.44
C PHE A 266 10.72 -9.66 -16.05
N LEU A 267 10.69 -10.89 -15.52
CA LEU A 267 11.88 -11.60 -15.12
C LEU A 267 12.42 -12.53 -16.23
N PRO A 268 13.74 -12.67 -16.34
CA PRO A 268 14.36 -13.59 -17.29
C PRO A 268 14.16 -15.07 -16.91
N ARG A 269 13.81 -15.35 -15.65
CA ARG A 269 13.56 -16.67 -15.08
C ARG A 269 12.60 -16.57 -13.93
N TYR A 270 11.56 -17.38 -13.91
CA TYR A 270 10.68 -17.57 -12.78
C TYR A 270 11.38 -18.34 -11.66
N TYR A 271 11.01 -18.05 -10.41
CA TYR A 271 11.55 -18.76 -9.24
C TYR A 271 10.62 -18.65 -8.03
N ASP A 272 10.76 -19.58 -7.11
CA ASP A 272 10.15 -19.60 -5.79
C ASP A 272 11.25 -19.63 -4.69
N GLU A 273 10.83 -19.82 -3.44
CA GLU A 273 11.74 -19.85 -2.29
C GLU A 273 12.75 -21.02 -2.35
N THR A 274 12.48 -22.08 -3.08
CA THR A 274 13.39 -23.22 -3.25
C THR A 274 14.46 -22.96 -4.30
N GLU A 275 14.17 -22.09 -5.26
CA GLU A 275 15.06 -21.71 -6.36
C GLU A 275 15.60 -20.29 -6.26
N VAL A 276 15.45 -19.61 -5.11
CA VAL A 276 15.79 -18.20 -4.90
C VAL A 276 17.21 -17.84 -5.37
N VAL A 277 18.18 -18.69 -5.13
CA VAL A 277 19.58 -18.46 -5.52
C VAL A 277 19.74 -18.36 -7.05
N ALA A 278 19.16 -19.31 -7.77
CA ALA A 278 19.26 -19.37 -9.23
C ALA A 278 18.40 -18.28 -9.91
N GLY A 279 17.21 -18.02 -9.37
CA GLY A 279 16.31 -17.00 -9.86
C GLY A 279 16.90 -15.60 -9.71
N LYS A 280 17.38 -15.27 -8.51
CA LYS A 280 18.04 -13.98 -8.23
C LYS A 280 19.31 -13.78 -9.04
N ALA A 281 20.11 -14.84 -9.27
CA ALA A 281 21.31 -14.75 -10.11
C ALA A 281 20.95 -14.40 -11.56
N ALA A 282 19.91 -15.01 -12.14
CA ALA A 282 19.45 -14.69 -13.48
C ALA A 282 18.90 -13.24 -13.58
N ALA A 283 18.10 -12.82 -12.59
CA ALA A 283 17.59 -11.45 -12.53
C ALA A 283 18.71 -10.42 -12.37
N ARG A 284 19.73 -10.71 -11.54
CA ARG A 284 20.90 -9.86 -11.36
C ARG A 284 21.69 -9.68 -12.64
N GLU A 285 21.93 -10.76 -13.38
CA GLU A 285 22.63 -10.69 -14.67
C GLU A 285 21.88 -9.78 -15.65
N ALA A 286 20.58 -9.95 -15.77
CA ALA A 286 19.72 -9.11 -16.61
C ALA A 286 19.71 -7.64 -16.14
N LEU A 287 19.65 -7.40 -14.84
CA LEU A 287 19.67 -6.06 -14.23
C LEU A 287 21.00 -5.34 -14.49
N CYS A 288 22.12 -6.01 -14.29
CA CYS A 288 23.45 -5.46 -14.56
C CYS A 288 23.63 -5.16 -16.05
N SER A 289 23.16 -6.06 -16.92
CA SER A 289 23.16 -5.85 -18.37
C SER A 289 22.32 -4.64 -18.78
N TYR A 290 21.09 -4.52 -18.26
CA TYR A 290 20.22 -3.37 -18.51
C TYR A 290 20.85 -2.05 -18.05
N SER A 291 21.49 -2.07 -16.87
CA SER A 291 22.13 -0.90 -16.26
C SER A 291 23.53 -0.60 -16.83
N ASN A 292 24.01 -1.42 -17.78
CA ASN A 292 25.33 -1.30 -18.40
C ASN A 292 26.48 -1.24 -17.39
N ILE A 293 26.41 -2.09 -16.36
CA ILE A 293 27.49 -2.33 -15.39
C ILE A 293 27.85 -3.82 -15.38
N PRO A 294 29.11 -4.19 -15.10
CA PRO A 294 29.50 -5.59 -14.99
C PRO A 294 28.81 -6.26 -13.78
N ASN A 295 28.36 -7.48 -13.94
CA ASN A 295 27.91 -8.27 -12.80
C ASN A 295 29.11 -8.69 -11.95
N LYS A 296 29.14 -8.26 -10.69
CA LYS A 296 30.19 -8.60 -9.72
C LYS A 296 29.63 -9.55 -8.66
N ASP A 297 29.55 -10.82 -8.96
CA ASP A 297 28.89 -11.86 -8.14
C ASP A 297 29.35 -11.90 -6.68
N GLN A 298 30.56 -11.41 -6.39
CA GLN A 298 31.11 -11.38 -5.03
C GLN A 298 30.74 -10.11 -4.26
N ALA A 299 30.23 -9.09 -4.93
CA ALA A 299 29.81 -7.83 -4.29
C ALA A 299 28.30 -7.85 -4.06
N PRO A 300 27.78 -7.61 -2.83
CA PRO A 300 26.35 -7.44 -2.64
C PRO A 300 25.81 -6.30 -3.50
N LEU A 301 24.56 -6.43 -3.98
CA LEU A 301 23.88 -5.40 -4.75
C LEU A 301 22.78 -4.77 -3.89
N VAL A 302 22.88 -3.47 -3.68
CA VAL A 302 21.89 -2.65 -2.97
C VAL A 302 20.98 -2.00 -4.00
N GLY A 303 19.69 -2.33 -3.94
CA GLY A 303 18.65 -1.69 -4.74
C GLY A 303 17.97 -0.54 -3.98
N ILE A 304 17.54 0.47 -4.71
CA ILE A 304 16.72 1.58 -4.19
C ILE A 304 15.65 1.85 -5.23
N VAL A 305 14.37 1.67 -4.84
CA VAL A 305 13.20 1.93 -5.70
C VAL A 305 12.26 2.87 -4.96
N THR A 306 12.25 4.15 -5.33
CA THR A 306 11.46 5.15 -4.60
C THR A 306 11.31 6.45 -5.37
N ARG A 307 10.25 7.22 -5.05
CA ARG A 307 10.22 8.65 -5.40
C ARG A 307 11.22 9.40 -4.53
N LEU A 308 12.02 10.25 -5.15
CA LEU A 308 13.03 11.04 -4.44
C LEU A 308 12.37 12.30 -3.84
N THR A 309 11.82 12.15 -2.65
CA THR A 309 11.17 13.21 -1.87
C THR A 309 11.73 13.26 -0.47
N SER A 310 11.54 14.36 0.23
CA SER A 310 11.97 14.52 1.63
C SER A 310 11.37 13.44 2.54
N GLN A 311 10.14 13.02 2.29
CA GLN A 311 9.48 11.91 2.97
C GLN A 311 10.31 10.62 2.89
N LYS A 312 10.92 10.34 1.75
CA LYS A 312 11.70 9.12 1.52
C LYS A 312 13.12 9.17 2.05
N GLY A 313 13.49 10.29 2.71
CA GLY A 313 14.79 10.43 3.37
C GLY A 313 15.95 10.59 2.39
N VAL A 314 15.83 11.52 1.43
CA VAL A 314 16.83 11.73 0.35
C VAL A 314 18.25 11.92 0.86
N HIS A 315 18.45 12.56 2.03
CA HIS A 315 19.76 12.69 2.64
C HIS A 315 20.33 11.34 3.10
N LEU A 316 19.50 10.47 3.69
CA LEU A 316 19.88 9.11 4.08
C LEU A 316 20.11 8.21 2.86
N ILE A 317 19.32 8.37 1.81
CA ILE A 317 19.54 7.67 0.53
C ILE A 317 20.93 8.03 -0.02
N ARG A 318 21.27 9.32 -0.08
CA ARG A 318 22.59 9.78 -0.56
C ARG A 318 23.73 9.18 0.27
N HIS A 319 23.60 9.26 1.61
CA HIS A 319 24.62 8.68 2.50
C HIS A 319 24.70 7.15 2.35
N GLY A 320 23.58 6.44 2.31
CA GLY A 320 23.53 4.98 2.15
C GLY A 320 24.15 4.50 0.83
N ILE A 321 23.95 5.24 -0.27
CA ILE A 321 24.64 4.98 -1.55
C ILE A 321 26.17 5.08 -1.37
N MET A 322 26.65 6.17 -0.78
CA MET A 322 28.08 6.35 -0.53
C MET A 322 28.65 5.24 0.35
N ARG A 323 27.96 4.94 1.46
CA ARG A 323 28.38 3.87 2.38
C ARG A 323 28.46 2.51 1.71
N ALA A 324 27.44 2.14 0.91
CA ALA A 324 27.44 0.88 0.17
C ALA A 324 28.60 0.78 -0.83
N LEU A 325 28.85 1.85 -1.59
CA LEU A 325 29.96 1.90 -2.54
C LEU A 325 31.33 1.82 -1.85
N GLU A 326 31.53 2.50 -0.71
CA GLU A 326 32.74 2.43 0.10
C GLU A 326 32.98 1.01 0.67
N ARG A 327 31.90 0.27 0.95
CA ARG A 327 31.95 -1.13 1.38
C ARG A 327 32.12 -2.11 0.20
N GLY A 328 32.27 -1.61 -1.03
CA GLY A 328 32.49 -2.43 -2.23
C GLY A 328 31.23 -3.07 -2.81
N CYS A 329 30.04 -2.63 -2.38
CA CYS A 329 28.77 -3.09 -2.94
C CYS A 329 28.51 -2.47 -4.31
N GLN A 330 27.68 -3.13 -5.12
CA GLN A 330 27.04 -2.48 -6.26
C GLN A 330 25.77 -1.78 -5.81
N VAL A 331 25.41 -0.67 -6.47
CA VAL A 331 24.21 0.12 -6.16
C VAL A 331 23.42 0.45 -7.42
N ILE A 332 22.12 0.14 -7.42
CA ILE A 332 21.20 0.54 -8.49
C ILE A 332 20.03 1.31 -7.87
N LEU A 333 19.86 2.54 -8.35
CA LEU A 333 18.76 3.42 -7.96
C LEU A 333 17.77 3.55 -9.11
N LEU A 334 16.50 3.32 -8.85
CA LEU A 334 15.36 3.67 -9.70
C LEU A 334 14.46 4.65 -8.96
N GLY A 335 14.28 5.84 -9.52
CA GLY A 335 13.38 6.83 -8.94
C GLY A 335 13.52 8.18 -9.60
N SER A 336 12.49 9.01 -9.46
CA SER A 336 12.50 10.39 -9.94
C SER A 336 12.06 11.35 -8.83
N ALA A 337 12.52 12.59 -8.91
CA ALA A 337 12.11 13.65 -8.00
C ALA A 337 11.07 14.56 -8.67
N PRO A 338 9.91 14.79 -8.03
CA PRO A 338 9.00 15.86 -8.45
C PRO A 338 9.61 17.24 -8.29
N ASP A 339 10.52 17.40 -7.31
CA ASP A 339 11.26 18.62 -7.06
C ASP A 339 12.50 18.68 -7.96
N PRO A 340 12.62 19.71 -8.84
CA PRO A 340 13.75 19.84 -9.75
C PRO A 340 15.11 20.02 -9.04
N GLU A 341 15.16 20.61 -7.84
CA GLU A 341 16.39 20.76 -7.09
C GLU A 341 16.92 19.39 -6.61
N ILE A 342 16.02 18.58 -6.07
CA ILE A 342 16.36 17.19 -5.68
C ILE A 342 16.80 16.38 -6.90
N GLN A 343 16.09 16.51 -8.02
CA GLN A 343 16.46 15.82 -9.27
C GLN A 343 17.87 16.21 -9.70
N GLN A 344 18.17 17.48 -9.72
CA GLN A 344 19.49 18.01 -10.07
C GLN A 344 20.60 17.53 -9.11
N ASP A 345 20.30 17.46 -7.82
CA ASP A 345 21.23 16.95 -6.81
C ASP A 345 21.65 15.49 -7.09
N PHE A 346 20.68 14.64 -7.44
CA PHE A 346 20.97 13.24 -7.79
C PHE A 346 21.67 13.09 -9.14
N ASP A 347 21.36 13.93 -10.12
CA ASP A 347 22.09 13.99 -11.40
C ASP A 347 23.56 14.38 -11.17
N MET A 348 23.81 15.40 -10.35
CA MET A 348 25.19 15.82 -9.99
C MET A 348 25.91 14.68 -9.23
N MET A 349 25.26 14.08 -8.24
CA MET A 349 25.83 12.95 -7.49
C MET A 349 26.23 11.80 -8.43
N PHE A 350 25.36 11.46 -9.39
CA PHE A 350 25.67 10.43 -10.38
C PHE A 350 26.92 10.79 -11.19
N HIS A 351 27.03 12.01 -11.69
CA HIS A 351 28.19 12.47 -12.47
C HIS A 351 29.49 12.45 -11.65
N ASP A 352 29.43 12.89 -10.39
CA ASP A 352 30.61 12.92 -9.51
C ASP A 352 31.13 11.51 -9.18
N LEU A 353 30.21 10.57 -8.94
CA LEU A 353 30.55 9.21 -8.56
C LEU A 353 30.93 8.32 -9.75
N LYS A 354 30.41 8.62 -10.94
CA LYS A 354 30.60 7.81 -12.15
C LYS A 354 32.06 7.54 -12.47
N ASN A 355 32.94 8.52 -12.31
CA ASN A 355 34.37 8.35 -12.61
C ASN A 355 35.07 7.36 -11.66
N ARG A 356 34.63 7.29 -10.40
CA ARG A 356 35.24 6.43 -9.37
C ARG A 356 34.58 5.06 -9.29
N TYR A 357 33.26 4.98 -9.52
CA TYR A 357 32.44 3.80 -9.29
C TYR A 357 31.67 3.33 -10.53
N HIS A 358 32.16 3.60 -11.75
CA HIS A 358 31.48 3.30 -13.02
C HIS A 358 31.01 1.84 -13.15
N ASP A 359 31.78 0.88 -12.59
CA ASP A 359 31.44 -0.55 -12.58
C ASP A 359 30.52 -0.97 -11.43
N TYR A 360 30.23 -0.08 -10.51
CA TYR A 360 29.56 -0.40 -9.26
C TYR A 360 28.19 0.26 -9.12
N MET A 361 27.84 1.23 -9.96
CA MET A 361 26.60 1.96 -9.78
C MET A 361 25.92 2.36 -11.08
N CYS A 362 24.57 2.41 -11.01
CA CYS A 362 23.74 3.05 -12.02
C CYS A 362 22.52 3.72 -11.37
N PHE A 363 22.20 4.95 -11.82
CA PHE A 363 20.99 5.66 -11.42
C PHE A 363 20.06 5.82 -12.61
N HIS A 364 18.85 5.28 -12.47
CA HIS A 364 17.74 5.42 -13.41
C HIS A 364 16.77 6.46 -12.84
N LEU A 365 16.99 7.74 -13.17
CA LEU A 365 16.25 8.87 -12.59
C LEU A 365 14.93 9.16 -13.32
N TYR A 366 14.12 8.12 -13.49
CA TYR A 366 12.81 8.14 -14.14
C TYR A 366 11.93 7.02 -13.59
N TYR A 367 10.64 7.02 -13.94
CA TYR A 367 9.72 5.94 -13.61
C TYR A 367 9.84 4.80 -14.63
N ASN A 368 9.99 3.56 -14.16
CA ASN A 368 10.01 2.36 -15.00
C ASN A 368 9.58 1.15 -14.17
N GLU A 369 8.35 0.69 -14.35
CA GLU A 369 7.80 -0.44 -13.61
C GLU A 369 8.49 -1.77 -13.92
N PRO A 370 8.70 -2.18 -15.18
CA PRO A 370 9.45 -3.41 -15.50
C PRO A 370 10.84 -3.45 -14.86
N LEU A 371 11.53 -2.32 -14.81
CA LEU A 371 12.84 -2.24 -14.16
C LEU A 371 12.74 -2.40 -12.65
N SER A 372 11.64 -1.94 -12.02
CA SER A 372 11.44 -2.13 -10.58
C SER A 372 11.35 -3.61 -10.21
N HIS A 373 10.61 -4.42 -10.98
CA HIS A 373 10.55 -5.87 -10.82
C HIS A 373 11.92 -6.52 -10.90
N LEU A 374 12.70 -6.10 -11.89
CA LEU A 374 14.05 -6.62 -12.09
C LEU A 374 15.00 -6.22 -10.94
N ILE A 375 14.84 -5.01 -10.36
CA ILE A 375 15.63 -4.58 -9.18
C ILE A 375 15.22 -5.40 -7.96
N TYR A 376 13.91 -5.57 -7.69
CA TYR A 376 13.45 -6.39 -6.57
C TYR A 376 13.94 -7.84 -6.68
N ALA A 377 13.98 -8.40 -7.89
CA ALA A 377 14.49 -9.75 -8.09
C ALA A 377 16.03 -9.84 -8.04
N GLY A 378 16.75 -8.89 -8.63
CA GLY A 378 18.20 -8.96 -8.83
C GLY A 378 19.04 -8.40 -7.69
N ALA A 379 18.51 -7.52 -6.84
CA ALA A 379 19.23 -6.97 -5.70
C ALA A 379 19.33 -7.99 -4.55
N ASP A 380 20.39 -7.89 -3.75
CA ASP A 380 20.52 -8.66 -2.51
C ASP A 380 19.78 -8.02 -1.36
N MET A 381 19.78 -6.70 -1.30
CA MET A 381 19.06 -5.92 -0.30
C MET A 381 18.45 -4.66 -0.91
N ILE A 382 17.37 -4.18 -0.30
CA ILE A 382 16.69 -2.93 -0.67
C ILE A 382 16.81 -1.93 0.48
N LEU A 383 17.15 -0.68 0.16
CA LEU A 383 17.27 0.40 1.14
C LEU A 383 16.01 1.27 1.14
N VAL A 384 15.33 1.36 2.29
CA VAL A 384 14.10 2.16 2.48
C VAL A 384 14.22 3.04 3.74
N PRO A 385 15.00 4.13 3.71
CA PRO A 385 15.29 4.95 4.88
C PRO A 385 14.28 6.10 5.07
N SER A 386 13.00 5.83 4.88
CA SER A 386 11.95 6.85 4.89
C SER A 386 11.88 7.62 6.22
N MET A 387 11.64 8.92 6.15
CA MET A 387 11.44 9.78 7.32
C MET A 387 10.10 9.48 8.01
N PHE A 388 9.10 9.16 7.23
CA PHE A 388 7.84 8.54 7.66
C PHE A 388 7.29 7.68 6.53
N GLU A 389 6.68 6.56 6.88
CA GLU A 389 6.14 5.61 5.93
C GLU A 389 4.84 5.01 6.48
N PRO A 390 3.67 5.53 6.11
CA PRO A 390 2.39 5.05 6.66
C PRO A 390 2.25 3.52 6.60
N CYS A 391 2.53 2.91 5.47
CA CYS A 391 2.66 1.46 5.33
C CYS A 391 3.98 1.09 4.67
N GLY A 392 4.22 1.58 3.46
CA GLY A 392 5.28 1.10 2.58
C GLY A 392 4.89 -0.23 1.92
N LEU A 393 5.11 -0.31 0.62
CA LEU A 393 4.95 -1.56 -0.14
C LEU A 393 6.31 -2.10 -0.61
N SER A 394 7.30 -1.22 -0.77
CA SER A 394 8.62 -1.59 -1.31
C SER A 394 9.31 -2.69 -0.52
N GLN A 395 9.23 -2.68 0.83
CA GLN A 395 9.79 -3.73 1.67
C GLN A 395 9.03 -5.05 1.54
N LEU A 396 7.70 -5.00 1.39
CA LEU A 396 6.87 -6.20 1.22
C LEU A 396 7.15 -6.86 -0.13
N ILE A 397 7.19 -6.07 -1.19
CA ILE A 397 7.56 -6.51 -2.53
C ILE A 397 8.99 -7.10 -2.51
N ALA A 398 9.95 -6.40 -1.93
CA ALA A 398 11.33 -6.88 -1.81
C ALA A 398 11.40 -8.26 -1.13
N MET A 399 10.72 -8.44 0.00
CA MET A 399 10.65 -9.72 0.69
C MET A 399 10.04 -10.82 -0.16
N ARG A 400 8.97 -10.53 -0.92
CA ARG A 400 8.36 -11.48 -1.85
C ARG A 400 9.34 -11.96 -2.92
N TYR A 401 10.28 -11.11 -3.36
CA TYR A 401 11.34 -11.46 -4.32
C TYR A 401 12.65 -11.96 -3.66
N GLY A 402 12.64 -12.22 -2.36
CA GLY A 402 13.82 -12.68 -1.63
C GLY A 402 14.91 -11.61 -1.50
N THR A 403 14.54 -10.33 -1.52
CA THR A 403 15.45 -9.21 -1.32
C THR A 403 15.29 -8.66 0.08
N VAL A 404 16.40 -8.61 0.81
CA VAL A 404 16.41 -8.29 2.25
C VAL A 404 16.23 -6.77 2.45
N PRO A 405 15.18 -6.33 3.16
CA PRO A 405 14.97 -4.90 3.42
C PRO A 405 15.93 -4.38 4.50
N VAL A 406 16.47 -3.18 4.26
CA VAL A 406 17.19 -2.35 5.25
C VAL A 406 16.40 -1.06 5.40
N VAL A 407 15.76 -0.87 6.55
CA VAL A 407 14.73 0.16 6.71
C VAL A 407 14.91 1.00 7.97
N ARG A 408 14.39 2.23 7.94
CA ARG A 408 14.20 3.01 9.15
C ARG A 408 12.92 2.57 9.86
N ARG A 409 12.94 2.48 11.20
CA ARG A 409 11.77 2.11 12.02
C ARG A 409 10.77 3.26 12.06
N THR A 410 9.75 3.21 11.21
CA THR A 410 8.62 4.14 11.18
C THR A 410 7.43 3.49 10.51
N GLY A 411 6.22 3.76 10.99
CA GLY A 411 4.96 3.29 10.43
C GLY A 411 4.98 1.80 10.05
N GLY A 412 4.54 1.48 8.85
CA GLY A 412 4.49 0.09 8.37
C GLY A 412 5.84 -0.59 8.21
N LEU A 413 6.93 0.16 8.03
CA LEU A 413 8.27 -0.44 8.02
C LEU A 413 8.60 -1.07 9.37
N ASN A 414 8.21 -0.42 10.48
CA ASN A 414 8.38 -0.99 11.81
C ASN A 414 7.46 -2.20 12.04
N ASP A 415 6.29 -2.24 11.43
CA ASP A 415 5.34 -3.36 11.62
C ASP A 415 5.70 -4.61 10.81
N THR A 416 6.42 -4.45 9.70
CA THR A 416 6.64 -5.52 8.72
C THR A 416 8.08 -6.01 8.63
N VAL A 417 9.06 -5.20 9.05
CA VAL A 417 10.48 -5.60 9.05
C VAL A 417 10.92 -5.94 10.46
N PHE A 418 11.26 -7.21 10.65
CA PHE A 418 11.78 -7.76 11.91
C PHE A 418 13.29 -7.90 11.79
N ASP A 419 14.01 -7.13 12.59
CA ASP A 419 15.48 -7.06 12.54
C ASP A 419 16.11 -8.41 12.84
N TYR A 420 17.09 -8.78 12.01
CA TYR A 420 17.78 -10.07 12.04
C TYR A 420 18.42 -10.38 13.40
N ASP A 421 18.97 -9.37 14.06
CA ASP A 421 19.71 -9.57 15.32
C ASP A 421 18.85 -9.37 16.58
N ILE A 422 17.82 -8.51 16.53
CA ILE A 422 17.16 -8.02 17.74
C ILE A 422 15.65 -8.27 17.84
N ASP A 423 14.96 -8.56 16.72
CA ASP A 423 13.49 -8.66 16.72
C ASP A 423 12.95 -10.12 16.70
N HIS A 424 13.74 -11.09 17.17
CA HIS A 424 13.31 -12.51 17.20
C HIS A 424 11.99 -12.71 17.95
N GLY A 425 11.82 -12.12 19.13
CA GLY A 425 10.58 -12.26 19.91
C GLY A 425 9.39 -11.55 19.25
N LYS A 426 9.61 -10.41 18.61
CA LYS A 426 8.57 -9.70 17.88
C LYS A 426 8.12 -10.49 16.63
N ALA A 427 9.06 -11.05 15.88
CA ALA A 427 8.79 -11.90 14.74
C ALA A 427 8.01 -13.17 15.16
N GLU A 428 8.44 -13.85 16.21
CA GLU A 428 7.76 -15.04 16.74
C GLU A 428 6.32 -14.72 17.19
N TRP A 429 6.10 -13.57 17.81
CA TRP A 429 4.76 -13.11 18.18
C TRP A 429 3.82 -12.97 16.99
N GLU A 430 4.32 -12.52 15.84
CA GLU A 430 3.56 -12.43 14.60
C GLU A 430 3.52 -13.78 13.82
N GLY A 431 4.10 -14.84 14.36
CA GLY A 431 4.19 -16.15 13.69
C GLY A 431 5.20 -16.19 12.55
N MET A 432 6.17 -15.27 12.57
CA MET A 432 7.19 -15.08 11.54
C MET A 432 8.60 -15.28 12.08
N LYS A 433 9.57 -15.16 11.20
CA LYS A 433 11.01 -15.08 11.56
C LYS A 433 11.55 -13.70 11.18
N PRO A 434 12.69 -13.28 11.75
CA PRO A 434 13.38 -12.07 11.28
C PRO A 434 13.60 -12.07 9.77
N ASN A 435 13.44 -10.90 9.14
CA ASN A 435 13.36 -10.79 7.69
C ASN A 435 14.11 -9.59 7.11
N GLY A 436 14.85 -8.82 7.93
CA GLY A 436 15.56 -7.65 7.45
C GLY A 436 16.44 -7.01 8.50
N PHE A 437 16.87 -5.79 8.21
CA PHE A 437 17.66 -4.96 9.13
C PHE A 437 16.98 -3.62 9.33
N SER A 438 17.08 -3.07 10.51
CA SER A 438 16.40 -1.82 10.84
C SER A 438 17.27 -0.92 11.72
N PHE A 439 16.96 0.37 11.69
CA PHE A 439 17.61 1.38 12.48
C PHE A 439 16.62 2.44 12.97
N ASP A 440 16.96 3.07 14.07
CA ASP A 440 16.31 4.26 14.60
C ASP A 440 17.14 5.50 14.25
N GLY A 441 16.54 6.68 14.33
CA GLY A 441 17.26 7.92 14.05
C GLY A 441 17.19 8.35 12.59
N THR A 442 17.82 9.49 12.30
CA THR A 442 17.75 10.17 11.01
C THR A 442 19.10 10.74 10.57
N ASP A 443 20.18 10.27 11.18
CA ASP A 443 21.55 10.65 10.88
C ASP A 443 22.34 9.51 10.23
N ASP A 444 23.51 9.85 9.72
CA ASP A 444 24.39 8.95 8.99
C ASP A 444 24.80 7.72 9.83
N SER A 445 25.04 7.89 11.12
CA SER A 445 25.44 6.78 11.99
C SER A 445 24.33 5.77 12.21
N ALA A 446 23.09 6.22 12.19
CA ALA A 446 21.93 5.36 12.36
C ALA A 446 21.74 4.42 11.16
N ILE A 447 21.82 4.94 9.94
CA ILE A 447 21.73 4.11 8.73
C ILE A 447 22.93 3.18 8.58
N ASP A 448 24.16 3.65 8.91
CA ASP A 448 25.37 2.83 8.91
C ASP A 448 25.22 1.61 9.80
N TYR A 449 24.61 1.76 10.97
CA TYR A 449 24.39 0.65 11.90
C TYR A 449 23.63 -0.52 11.27
N ALA A 450 22.57 -0.27 10.52
CA ALA A 450 21.79 -1.34 9.87
C ALA A 450 22.44 -1.82 8.57
N LEU A 451 22.88 -0.89 7.73
CA LEU A 451 23.44 -1.20 6.42
C LEU A 451 24.74 -2.00 6.53
N ASP A 452 25.63 -1.63 7.46
CA ASP A 452 26.89 -2.36 7.69
C ASP A 452 26.66 -3.78 8.19
N ARG A 453 25.67 -4.02 9.05
CA ARG A 453 25.30 -5.37 9.51
C ARG A 453 24.78 -6.23 8.36
N ALA A 454 23.90 -5.68 7.50
CA ALA A 454 23.38 -6.37 6.35
C ALA A 454 24.49 -6.73 5.35
N ILE A 455 25.37 -5.78 5.04
CA ILE A 455 26.51 -5.96 4.13
C ILE A 455 27.50 -6.98 4.71
N SER A 456 27.82 -6.90 6.01
CA SER A 456 28.71 -7.84 6.66
C SER A 456 28.15 -9.26 6.66
N LEU A 457 26.84 -9.44 6.92
CA LEU A 457 26.22 -10.76 6.85
C LEU A 457 26.34 -11.34 5.40
N ALA A 458 26.11 -10.52 4.39
CA ALA A 458 26.21 -10.97 3.01
C ALA A 458 27.63 -11.39 2.61
N TYR A 459 28.68 -10.67 3.07
CA TYR A 459 30.06 -11.01 2.79
C TYR A 459 30.59 -12.17 3.66
N ASP A 460 30.37 -12.08 4.98
CA ASP A 460 31.06 -12.95 5.94
C ASP A 460 30.34 -14.30 6.11
N LYS A 461 29.00 -14.31 5.88
CA LYS A 461 28.14 -15.47 6.09
C LYS A 461 27.11 -15.65 4.96
N PRO A 462 27.57 -15.83 3.72
CA PRO A 462 26.68 -15.85 2.55
C PRO A 462 25.60 -16.93 2.61
N SER A 463 25.87 -18.05 3.30
CA SER A 463 24.84 -19.09 3.47
C SER A 463 23.70 -18.66 4.41
N GLU A 464 24.02 -17.95 5.50
CA GLU A 464 23.01 -17.40 6.41
C GLU A 464 22.20 -16.29 5.70
N PHE A 465 22.88 -15.45 4.92
CA PHE A 465 22.20 -14.41 4.14
C PHE A 465 21.23 -15.00 3.10
N ARG A 466 21.62 -16.07 2.39
CA ARG A 466 20.72 -16.79 1.47
C ARG A 466 19.54 -17.44 2.17
N ALA A 467 19.76 -17.98 3.38
CA ALA A 467 18.66 -18.51 4.19
C ALA A 467 17.69 -17.39 4.60
N LEU A 468 18.18 -16.19 4.89
CA LEU A 468 17.36 -15.01 5.17
C LEU A 468 16.55 -14.59 3.92
N GLN A 469 17.14 -14.59 2.73
CA GLN A 469 16.46 -14.32 1.47
C GLN A 469 15.31 -15.32 1.22
N ALA A 470 15.56 -16.62 1.38
CA ALA A 470 14.52 -17.63 1.24
C ALA A 470 13.40 -17.46 2.29
N ASN A 471 13.77 -17.14 3.54
CA ASN A 471 12.80 -16.89 4.60
C ASN A 471 11.89 -15.68 4.30
N CYS A 472 12.41 -14.61 3.70
CA CYS A 472 11.59 -13.48 3.28
C CYS A 472 10.46 -13.93 2.34
N MET A 473 10.75 -14.83 1.38
CA MET A 473 9.78 -15.31 0.40
C MET A 473 8.69 -16.21 1.00
N THR A 474 8.95 -16.85 2.15
CA THR A 474 7.96 -17.72 2.81
C THR A 474 6.92 -16.95 3.62
N GLN A 475 7.08 -15.66 3.80
CA GLN A 475 6.17 -14.83 4.58
C GLN A 475 5.01 -14.34 3.70
N ASP A 476 3.79 -14.53 4.17
CA ASP A 476 2.59 -14.07 3.46
C ASP A 476 2.31 -12.60 3.79
N TRP A 477 2.55 -11.74 2.81
CA TRP A 477 2.23 -10.32 2.81
C TRP A 477 1.12 -9.98 1.81
N SER A 478 0.32 -10.97 1.39
CA SER A 478 -0.86 -10.74 0.56
C SER A 478 -1.99 -10.05 1.33
N TRP A 479 -3.09 -9.81 0.63
CA TRP A 479 -4.29 -9.22 1.22
C TRP A 479 -5.15 -10.21 2.03
N ASN A 480 -4.78 -11.50 2.14
CA ASN A 480 -5.56 -12.50 2.87
C ASN A 480 -5.86 -12.06 4.31
N ARG A 481 -4.84 -11.69 5.08
CA ARG A 481 -5.02 -11.25 6.47
C ARG A 481 -5.63 -9.84 6.57
N PRO A 482 -5.14 -8.82 5.84
CA PRO A 482 -5.73 -7.48 5.89
C PRO A 482 -7.21 -7.45 5.53
N ALA A 483 -7.64 -8.21 4.53
CA ALA A 483 -9.06 -8.26 4.14
C ALA A 483 -9.95 -8.78 5.28
N LEU A 484 -9.52 -9.81 5.99
CA LEU A 484 -10.24 -10.33 7.15
C LEU A 484 -10.33 -9.28 8.28
N GLU A 485 -9.25 -8.55 8.55
CA GLU A 485 -9.24 -7.45 9.52
C GLU A 485 -10.25 -6.34 9.13
N TYR A 486 -10.32 -5.97 7.84
CA TYR A 486 -11.31 -5.02 7.36
C TYR A 486 -12.75 -5.55 7.45
N ILE A 487 -12.98 -6.81 7.08
CA ILE A 487 -14.31 -7.45 7.17
C ILE A 487 -14.81 -7.45 8.62
N GLU A 488 -13.97 -7.72 9.60
CA GLU A 488 -14.33 -7.63 11.01
C GLU A 488 -14.68 -6.19 11.43
N ILE A 489 -13.91 -5.19 10.95
CA ILE A 489 -14.24 -3.79 11.19
C ILE A 489 -15.59 -3.43 10.56
N TYR A 490 -15.91 -3.93 9.37
CA TYR A 490 -17.20 -3.69 8.72
C TYR A 490 -18.36 -4.28 9.53
N HIS A 491 -18.23 -5.53 9.99
CA HIS A 491 -19.25 -6.15 10.85
C HIS A 491 -19.39 -5.43 12.18
N ALA A 492 -18.27 -5.02 12.79
CA ALA A 492 -18.31 -4.24 14.03
C ALA A 492 -19.00 -2.88 13.86
N ALA A 493 -18.75 -2.18 12.73
CA ALA A 493 -19.39 -0.92 12.41
C ALA A 493 -20.93 -1.02 12.26
N ARG A 494 -21.45 -2.20 11.93
CA ARG A 494 -22.90 -2.45 11.79
C ARG A 494 -23.61 -2.80 13.10
N LYS A 495 -22.88 -3.18 14.15
CA LYS A 495 -23.49 -3.50 15.44
C LYS A 495 -24.11 -2.22 16.05
N PRO A 496 -25.34 -2.27 16.57
CA PRO A 496 -25.88 -1.13 17.30
C PRO A 496 -25.04 -0.85 18.55
N TYR A 497 -24.83 0.43 18.83
CA TYR A 497 -24.17 0.87 20.06
C TYR A 497 -24.99 0.53 21.28
#